data_3a4a77507243d34f10a01bc33eb86278
#
_entry.id   3a4a77507243d34f10a01bc33eb86278
#
_cell.length_a   1.000
_cell.length_b   1.000
_cell.length_c   1.000
_cell.angle_alpha   90.00
_cell.angle_beta   90.00
_cell.angle_gamma   90.00
#
_symmetry.space_group_name_H-M   'P 1'
#
loop_
_entity.id
_entity.type
_entity.pdbx_description
1 polymer ?
#
loop_
_entity_poly.entity_id
_entity_poly.type
_entity_poly.pdbx_seq_one_letter_code
_entity_poly.pdbx_strand_id
1 'polypeptide(L)'
;MPNELGDVSRRSFLDRMVKLSATGAGAAFLLGASSRTVEAATQENWRLCSKCGVQFFDGNSDKGRCAAGGSHAALGFNYVLQYDVPETAQAQSAWRFCNKCNELFFGVDSQTGLCPAGGGHVAQGFTFVLPHDLPVSGAAQAGWRFCCKCNAMYFDGNRSKGRCPVGGGHLAQGFNFVLRYREI
;
A
#
# COMPACT_ATOMS: atom_id res chain seq x y z
N MET A 1 26.92 -24.57 0.33
CA MET A 1 26.63 -23.60 -0.74
C MET A 1 25.64 -22.61 -0.17
N PRO A 2 26.01 -21.32 0.05
CA PRO A 2 25.09 -20.34 0.62
C PRO A 2 24.17 -19.77 -0.46
N ASN A 3 22.94 -19.50 -0.06
CA ASN A 3 21.79 -19.13 -0.87
C ASN A 3 21.84 -17.63 -1.25
N GLU A 4 22.10 -17.29 -2.50
CA GLU A 4 22.26 -15.92 -3.03
C GLU A 4 20.96 -15.23 -3.45
N LEU A 5 19.83 -15.53 -2.87
CA LEU A 5 18.51 -14.97 -3.26
C LEU A 5 18.05 -13.73 -2.49
N GLY A 6 18.89 -13.16 -1.60
CA GLY A 6 18.48 -12.05 -0.71
C GLY A 6 18.91 -10.63 -1.13
N ASP A 7 19.79 -10.45 -2.11
CA ASP A 7 20.48 -9.16 -2.31
C ASP A 7 20.00 -8.33 -3.52
N VAL A 8 19.26 -8.92 -4.44
CA VAL A 8 18.86 -8.23 -5.68
C VAL A 8 17.78 -7.16 -5.45
N SER A 9 16.94 -7.34 -4.42
CA SER A 9 15.82 -6.43 -4.15
C SER A 9 16.24 -5.09 -3.51
N ARG A 10 17.36 -5.07 -2.77
CA ARG A 10 17.84 -3.83 -2.10
C ARG A 10 18.59 -2.89 -3.03
N ARG A 11 19.30 -3.41 -4.01
CA ARG A 11 20.11 -2.58 -4.93
C ARG A 11 19.28 -1.90 -6.00
N SER A 12 18.24 -2.53 -6.52
CA SER A 12 17.36 -1.90 -7.52
C SER A 12 16.51 -0.77 -6.92
N PHE A 13 16.25 -0.81 -5.61
CA PHE A 13 15.51 0.22 -4.90
C PHE A 13 16.34 1.51 -4.69
N LEU A 14 17.66 1.39 -4.46
CA LEU A 14 18.55 2.53 -4.22
C LEU A 14 19.08 3.17 -5.52
N ASP A 15 19.23 2.43 -6.61
CA ASP A 15 19.79 2.94 -7.86
C ASP A 15 18.87 3.87 -8.67
N ARG A 16 17.56 3.87 -8.39
CA ARG A 16 16.62 4.80 -9.04
C ARG A 16 16.57 6.20 -8.41
N MET A 17 17.20 6.40 -7.25
CA MET A 17 17.20 7.71 -6.55
C MET A 17 18.28 8.70 -7.06
N VAL A 18 19.18 8.32 -7.95
CA VAL A 18 20.30 9.18 -8.37
C VAL A 18 20.37 9.28 -9.89
N LYS A 19 19.47 10.04 -10.51
CA LYS A 19 19.71 10.69 -11.81
C LYS A 19 18.64 11.74 -12.11
N LEU A 20 18.75 12.88 -11.49
CA LEU A 20 18.24 14.15 -12.03
C LEU A 20 19.11 15.28 -11.46
N SER A 21 20.27 15.48 -12.08
CA SER A 21 21.10 16.66 -11.85
C SER A 21 21.19 17.45 -13.16
N ALA A 22 20.59 18.64 -13.08
CA ALA A 22 21.00 19.93 -13.62
C ALA A 22 21.67 20.03 -15.00
N THR A 23 21.09 20.87 -15.86
CA THR A 23 21.80 22.06 -16.37
C THR A 23 20.84 22.91 -17.19
N GLY A 24 20.84 24.24 -16.95
CA GLY A 24 20.17 25.19 -17.84
C GLY A 24 19.78 26.48 -17.13
N ALA A 25 20.70 27.47 -17.14
CA ALA A 25 20.41 28.86 -16.75
C ALA A 25 19.53 29.53 -17.79
N GLY A 26 18.60 30.38 -17.35
CA GLY A 26 18.02 31.39 -18.24
C GLY A 26 16.60 31.86 -17.89
N ALA A 27 16.52 33.14 -17.54
CA ALA A 27 15.36 34.04 -17.60
C ALA A 27 14.22 33.87 -16.59
N ALA A 28 14.23 34.75 -15.60
CA ALA A 28 13.11 35.03 -14.73
C ALA A 28 11.91 35.60 -15.50
N PHE A 29 10.86 34.82 -15.60
CA PHE A 29 9.50 35.30 -15.85
C PHE A 29 8.70 35.13 -14.58
N LEU A 30 8.45 36.22 -13.85
CA LEU A 30 7.50 36.28 -12.74
C LEU A 30 6.06 36.19 -13.32
N LEU A 31 5.63 34.98 -13.63
CA LEU A 31 4.22 34.69 -13.75
C LEU A 31 3.73 34.26 -12.37
N GLY A 32 2.86 35.05 -11.77
CA GLY A 32 2.17 34.72 -10.52
C GLY A 32 1.43 33.41 -10.67
N ALA A 33 2.11 32.30 -10.38
CA ALA A 33 1.48 31.01 -10.24
C ALA A 33 0.68 31.03 -8.93
N SER A 34 -0.62 31.29 -9.06
CA SER A 34 -1.59 30.98 -8.01
C SER A 34 -1.45 29.49 -7.71
N SER A 35 -0.76 29.15 -6.63
CA SER A 35 -0.65 27.76 -6.13
C SER A 35 -2.06 27.32 -5.72
N ARG A 36 -2.83 26.81 -6.67
CA ARG A 36 -4.00 26.00 -6.32
C ARG A 36 -3.42 24.79 -5.60
N THR A 37 -3.61 24.73 -4.28
CA THR A 37 -3.44 23.49 -3.54
C THR A 37 -4.42 22.49 -4.13
N VAL A 38 -3.93 21.61 -5.00
CA VAL A 38 -4.71 20.47 -5.47
C VAL A 38 -4.90 19.61 -4.24
N GLU A 39 -6.09 19.65 -3.66
CA GLU A 39 -6.46 18.74 -2.59
C GLU A 39 -6.28 17.33 -3.11
N ALA A 40 -5.46 16.53 -2.41
CA ALA A 40 -5.16 15.17 -2.84
C ALA A 40 -6.44 14.35 -2.89
N ALA A 41 -6.72 13.73 -4.02
CA ALA A 41 -7.88 12.87 -4.16
C ALA A 41 -7.76 11.67 -3.20
N THR A 42 -8.86 11.33 -2.52
CA THR A 42 -8.88 10.27 -1.50
C THR A 42 -10.01 9.29 -1.75
N GLN A 43 -9.80 8.04 -1.39
CA GLN A 43 -10.81 6.99 -1.39
C GLN A 43 -11.00 6.45 0.03
N GLU A 44 -12.24 6.40 0.47
CA GLU A 44 -12.69 5.82 1.74
C GLU A 44 -13.11 4.35 1.57
N ASN A 45 -13.67 3.76 2.62
CA ASN A 45 -14.13 2.38 2.69
C ASN A 45 -13.03 1.33 2.62
N TRP A 46 -11.82 1.71 2.95
CA TRP A 46 -10.77 0.74 3.21
C TRP A 46 -10.85 0.23 4.64
N ARG A 47 -10.85 -1.09 4.82
CA ARG A 47 -11.09 -1.73 6.11
C ARG A 47 -10.05 -2.80 6.43
N LEU A 48 -9.78 -2.98 7.73
CA LEU A 48 -9.06 -4.15 8.21
C LEU A 48 -9.96 -5.39 8.15
N CYS A 49 -9.47 -6.48 7.57
CA CYS A 49 -10.18 -7.76 7.66
C CYS A 49 -9.89 -8.44 9.00
N SER A 50 -10.93 -8.71 9.80
CA SER A 50 -10.82 -9.39 11.10
C SER A 50 -10.31 -10.83 11.01
N LYS A 51 -10.44 -11.47 9.84
CA LYS A 51 -10.11 -12.89 9.61
C LYS A 51 -8.67 -13.10 9.15
N CYS A 52 -8.21 -12.33 8.16
CA CYS A 52 -6.88 -12.50 7.56
C CYS A 52 -5.90 -11.38 7.87
N GLY A 53 -6.36 -10.24 8.43
CA GLY A 53 -5.49 -9.13 8.84
C GLY A 53 -5.08 -8.17 7.72
N VAL A 54 -5.55 -8.36 6.49
CA VAL A 54 -5.21 -7.47 5.37
C VAL A 54 -6.10 -6.24 5.30
N GLN A 55 -5.60 -5.21 4.61
CA GLN A 55 -6.38 -4.07 4.17
C GLN A 55 -7.17 -4.45 2.92
N PHE A 56 -8.48 -4.25 2.93
CA PHE A 56 -9.35 -4.52 1.78
C PHE A 56 -10.37 -3.41 1.57
N PHE A 57 -10.88 -3.29 0.35
CA PHE A 57 -11.91 -2.32 -0.01
C PHE A 57 -13.29 -2.87 0.28
N ASP A 58 -14.01 -2.26 1.22
CA ASP A 58 -15.34 -2.66 1.70
C ASP A 58 -16.48 -1.94 0.97
N GLY A 59 -16.18 -1.01 0.05
CA GLY A 59 -17.19 -0.23 -0.67
C GLY A 59 -18.00 -1.01 -1.70
N ASN A 60 -17.53 -2.20 -2.10
CA ASN A 60 -18.25 -3.09 -3.02
C ASN A 60 -19.27 -3.96 -2.28
N SER A 61 -20.32 -4.41 -2.97
CA SER A 61 -21.27 -5.42 -2.46
C SER A 61 -20.57 -6.76 -2.26
N ASP A 62 -19.73 -7.18 -3.22
CA ASP A 62 -18.80 -8.31 -3.07
C ASP A 62 -17.58 -7.88 -2.26
N LYS A 63 -17.33 -8.57 -1.14
CA LYS A 63 -16.21 -8.29 -0.23
C LYS A 63 -14.92 -9.03 -0.63
N GLY A 64 -14.86 -9.59 -1.81
CA GLY A 64 -13.72 -10.29 -2.36
C GLY A 64 -13.36 -11.60 -1.64
N ARG A 65 -12.28 -12.24 -2.08
CA ARG A 65 -11.83 -13.55 -1.56
C ARG A 65 -10.84 -13.38 -0.41
N CYS A 66 -11.16 -13.91 0.75
CA CYS A 66 -10.31 -13.87 1.93
C CYS A 66 -9.41 -15.11 2.03
N ALA A 67 -8.13 -14.94 2.38
CA ALA A 67 -7.18 -16.04 2.61
C ALA A 67 -7.57 -16.97 3.78
N ALA A 68 -8.41 -16.48 4.70
CA ALA A 68 -8.97 -17.28 5.79
C ALA A 68 -10.29 -17.99 5.41
N GLY A 69 -10.69 -17.93 4.14
CA GLY A 69 -11.92 -18.55 3.59
C GLY A 69 -13.10 -17.61 3.51
N GLY A 70 -13.93 -17.80 2.46
CA GLY A 70 -15.08 -16.95 2.17
C GLY A 70 -14.69 -15.51 1.81
N SER A 71 -15.58 -14.54 2.09
CA SER A 71 -15.36 -13.12 1.86
C SER A 71 -14.63 -12.45 3.04
N HIS A 72 -14.07 -11.26 2.83
CA HIS A 72 -13.53 -10.43 3.92
C HIS A 72 -14.62 -9.98 4.89
N ALA A 73 -14.21 -9.73 6.14
CA ALA A 73 -15.10 -9.22 7.20
C ALA A 73 -14.45 -7.99 7.83
N ALA A 74 -15.11 -6.84 7.69
CA ALA A 74 -14.60 -5.56 8.15
C ALA A 74 -14.54 -5.46 9.68
N LEU A 75 -13.45 -4.85 10.17
CA LEU A 75 -13.20 -4.56 11.58
C LEU A 75 -12.61 -3.15 11.72
N GLY A 76 -12.92 -2.49 12.82
CA GLY A 76 -12.32 -1.20 13.23
C GLY A 76 -12.67 -0.05 12.29
N PHE A 77 -11.70 0.81 12.03
CA PHE A 77 -11.86 2.12 11.40
C PHE A 77 -12.15 2.05 9.89
N ASN A 78 -12.68 3.15 9.36
CA ASN A 78 -12.77 3.43 7.93
C ASN A 78 -11.51 4.19 7.49
N TYR A 79 -10.57 3.52 6.81
CA TYR A 79 -9.34 4.14 6.34
C TYR A 79 -9.57 4.91 5.06
N VAL A 80 -8.81 6.01 4.94
CA VAL A 80 -8.89 6.97 3.83
C VAL A 80 -7.52 7.01 3.16
N LEU A 81 -7.45 6.56 1.91
CA LEU A 81 -6.20 6.47 1.16
C LEU A 81 -6.13 7.53 0.06
N GLN A 82 -4.99 8.21 -0.04
CA GLN A 82 -4.70 9.13 -1.15
C GLN A 82 -4.35 8.33 -2.41
N TYR A 83 -4.71 8.85 -3.57
CA TYR A 83 -4.40 8.23 -4.85
C TYR A 83 -4.02 9.25 -5.91
N ASP A 84 -3.29 8.79 -6.94
CA ASP A 84 -2.85 9.52 -8.11
C ASP A 84 -2.13 10.84 -7.77
N VAL A 85 -1.40 10.85 -6.64
CA VAL A 85 -0.51 11.93 -6.22
C VAL A 85 0.95 11.51 -6.38
N PRO A 86 1.91 12.45 -6.46
CA PRO A 86 3.32 12.10 -6.55
C PRO A 86 3.82 11.35 -5.32
N GLU A 87 4.72 10.40 -5.54
CA GLU A 87 5.53 9.77 -4.50
C GLU A 87 6.47 10.79 -3.84
N THR A 88 6.74 10.63 -2.55
CA THR A 88 7.69 11.45 -1.79
C THR A 88 8.65 10.56 -0.99
N ALA A 89 9.64 11.15 -0.35
CA ALA A 89 10.56 10.41 0.54
C ALA A 89 9.86 9.73 1.74
N GLN A 90 8.63 10.13 2.06
CA GLN A 90 7.84 9.61 3.18
C GLN A 90 6.44 9.11 2.75
N ALA A 91 6.23 8.90 1.46
CA ALA A 91 4.99 8.35 0.93
C ALA A 91 5.28 7.52 -0.32
N GLN A 92 5.00 6.22 -0.26
CA GLN A 92 5.28 5.25 -1.31
C GLN A 92 4.07 5.07 -2.22
N SER A 93 4.30 5.14 -3.53
CA SER A 93 3.31 4.87 -4.56
C SER A 93 3.24 3.38 -4.94
N ALA A 94 2.57 3.06 -6.04
CA ALA A 94 2.38 1.71 -6.58
C ALA A 94 1.53 0.75 -5.72
N TRP A 95 0.79 1.25 -4.74
CA TRP A 95 -0.24 0.49 -4.06
C TRP A 95 -1.49 0.40 -4.93
N ARG A 96 -2.05 -0.79 -5.08
CA ARG A 96 -3.14 -1.06 -6.02
C ARG A 96 -4.28 -1.85 -5.37
N PHE A 97 -5.49 -1.58 -5.84
CA PHE A 97 -6.65 -2.42 -5.56
C PHE A 97 -6.61 -3.68 -6.43
N CYS A 98 -6.84 -4.86 -5.83
CA CYS A 98 -7.00 -6.10 -6.58
C CYS A 98 -8.48 -6.37 -6.88
N ASN A 99 -8.84 -6.45 -8.16
CA ASN A 99 -10.23 -6.70 -8.58
C ASN A 99 -10.73 -8.14 -8.33
N LYS A 100 -9.84 -9.07 -7.92
CA LYS A 100 -10.17 -10.47 -7.67
C LYS A 100 -10.47 -10.75 -6.20
N CYS A 101 -9.75 -10.10 -5.29
CA CYS A 101 -9.87 -10.34 -3.85
C CYS A 101 -10.19 -9.10 -3.03
N ASN A 102 -10.27 -7.92 -3.64
CA ASN A 102 -10.46 -6.60 -3.01
C ASN A 102 -9.34 -6.15 -2.06
N GLU A 103 -8.23 -6.85 -1.96
CA GLU A 103 -7.10 -6.46 -1.12
C GLU A 103 -6.32 -5.28 -1.71
N LEU A 104 -5.73 -4.47 -0.83
CA LEU A 104 -4.70 -3.52 -1.18
C LEU A 104 -3.35 -4.25 -1.25
N PHE A 105 -2.69 -4.17 -2.40
CA PHE A 105 -1.41 -4.84 -2.62
C PHE A 105 -0.39 -3.91 -3.29
N PHE A 106 0.88 -4.20 -3.09
CA PHE A 106 1.96 -3.51 -3.76
C PHE A 106 2.21 -4.15 -5.13
N GLY A 107 1.94 -3.39 -6.19
CA GLY A 107 1.96 -3.88 -7.57
C GLY A 107 2.97 -3.12 -8.42
N VAL A 108 4.23 -3.57 -8.44
CA VAL A 108 5.27 -3.07 -9.35
C VAL A 108 5.57 -4.15 -10.38
N ASP A 109 5.47 -3.79 -11.65
CA ASP A 109 5.75 -4.67 -12.81
C ASP A 109 4.93 -5.98 -12.76
N SER A 110 5.57 -7.12 -13.02
CA SER A 110 4.94 -8.44 -13.00
C SER A 110 4.90 -9.11 -11.62
N GLN A 111 5.50 -8.49 -10.59
CA GLN A 111 5.56 -9.06 -9.24
C GLN A 111 4.34 -8.62 -8.43
N THR A 112 3.25 -9.36 -8.57
CA THR A 112 1.97 -9.03 -7.93
C THR A 112 1.65 -9.88 -6.70
N GLY A 113 2.58 -10.73 -6.24
CA GLY A 113 2.37 -11.63 -5.10
C GLY A 113 1.29 -12.69 -5.34
N LEU A 114 0.93 -13.43 -4.30
CA LEU A 114 -0.08 -14.50 -4.38
C LEU A 114 -1.45 -13.98 -3.91
N CYS A 115 -2.42 -14.00 -4.81
CA CYS A 115 -3.80 -13.62 -4.53
C CYS A 115 -4.60 -14.80 -3.91
N PRO A 116 -5.39 -14.60 -2.85
CA PRO A 116 -6.25 -15.65 -2.30
C PRO A 116 -7.33 -16.15 -3.27
N ALA A 117 -7.62 -15.41 -4.34
CA ALA A 117 -8.48 -15.83 -5.44
C ALA A 117 -7.76 -16.66 -6.52
N GLY A 118 -6.47 -16.99 -6.30
CA GLY A 118 -5.63 -17.77 -7.22
C GLY A 118 -4.74 -16.91 -8.12
N GLY A 119 -3.53 -17.39 -8.41
CA GLY A 119 -2.50 -16.67 -9.19
C GLY A 119 -2.05 -15.37 -8.53
N GLY A 120 -1.52 -14.43 -9.32
CA GLY A 120 -1.13 -13.10 -8.84
C GLY A 120 -2.32 -12.17 -8.62
N HIS A 121 -2.10 -11.08 -7.88
CA HIS A 121 -3.08 -9.98 -7.80
C HIS A 121 -3.23 -9.30 -9.17
N VAL A 122 -4.43 -8.77 -9.44
CA VAL A 122 -4.74 -8.04 -10.68
C VAL A 122 -5.18 -6.63 -10.33
N ALA A 123 -4.37 -5.65 -10.72
CA ALA A 123 -4.59 -4.25 -10.41
C ALA A 123 -5.77 -3.68 -11.19
N GLN A 124 -6.58 -2.85 -10.51
CA GLN A 124 -7.66 -2.06 -11.11
C GLN A 124 -7.72 -0.68 -10.46
N GLY A 125 -8.18 0.31 -11.23
CA GLY A 125 -8.43 1.66 -10.75
C GLY A 125 -7.16 2.43 -10.39
N PHE A 126 -7.20 3.16 -9.27
CA PHE A 126 -6.22 4.15 -8.85
C PHE A 126 -4.86 3.57 -8.47
N THR A 127 -3.84 4.42 -8.48
CA THR A 127 -2.55 4.18 -7.85
C THR A 127 -2.54 4.90 -6.50
N PHE A 128 -2.60 4.13 -5.41
CA PHE A 128 -2.58 4.70 -4.07
C PHE A 128 -1.15 5.04 -3.65
N VAL A 129 -1.04 6.12 -2.84
CA VAL A 129 0.21 6.62 -2.29
C VAL A 129 0.08 6.65 -0.78
N LEU A 130 0.89 5.86 -0.09
CA LEU A 130 0.74 5.62 1.34
C LEU A 130 1.88 6.23 2.13
N PRO A 131 1.59 7.08 3.13
CA PRO A 131 2.59 7.63 4.02
C PRO A 131 3.21 6.56 4.91
N HIS A 132 4.52 6.69 5.19
CA HIS A 132 5.26 5.74 6.01
C HIS A 132 6.31 6.42 6.89
N ASP A 133 6.68 5.74 7.98
CA ASP A 133 7.73 6.15 8.93
C ASP A 133 7.52 7.56 9.49
N LEU A 134 6.25 7.97 9.59
CA LEU A 134 5.82 9.24 10.18
C LEU A 134 5.35 9.04 11.62
N PRO A 135 5.48 10.07 12.48
CA PRO A 135 4.81 10.08 13.77
C PRO A 135 3.30 9.97 13.60
N VAL A 136 2.67 9.17 14.46
CA VAL A 136 1.20 9.08 14.50
C VAL A 136 0.64 10.36 15.09
N SER A 137 -0.22 11.04 14.36
CA SER A 137 -0.91 12.24 14.81
C SER A 137 -2.36 12.26 14.34
N GLY A 138 -3.27 12.76 15.18
CA GLY A 138 -4.68 12.79 14.88
C GLY A 138 -5.29 11.40 14.62
N ALA A 139 -6.27 11.33 13.75
CA ALA A 139 -6.95 10.08 13.38
C ALA A 139 -6.12 9.28 12.36
N ALA A 140 -5.02 8.67 12.83
CA ALA A 140 -4.14 7.84 12.03
C ALA A 140 -3.66 6.62 12.83
N GLN A 141 -3.33 5.54 12.14
CA GLN A 141 -2.84 4.30 12.73
C GLN A 141 -1.57 3.85 12.00
N ALA A 142 -0.47 3.66 12.76
CA ALA A 142 0.75 2.99 12.31
C ALA A 142 0.64 1.47 12.48
N GLY A 143 1.68 0.75 12.05
CA GLY A 143 1.73 -0.71 12.16
C GLY A 143 1.15 -1.43 10.94
N TRP A 144 0.86 -0.70 9.87
CA TRP A 144 0.55 -1.29 8.58
C TRP A 144 1.83 -1.69 7.86
N ARG A 145 1.89 -2.89 7.33
CA ARG A 145 3.11 -3.45 6.75
C ARG A 145 2.85 -4.14 5.42
N PHE A 146 3.84 -4.05 4.54
CA PHE A 146 3.92 -4.89 3.35
C PHE A 146 4.25 -6.33 3.72
N CYS A 147 3.51 -7.28 3.18
CA CYS A 147 3.84 -8.70 3.31
C CYS A 147 4.71 -9.17 2.15
N CYS A 148 5.97 -9.54 2.43
CA CYS A 148 6.91 -10.00 1.39
C CYS A 148 6.54 -11.35 0.74
N LYS A 149 5.55 -12.07 1.29
CA LYS A 149 5.10 -13.36 0.75
C LYS A 149 4.00 -13.22 -0.29
N CYS A 150 3.03 -12.32 -0.05
CA CYS A 150 1.85 -12.19 -0.91
C CYS A 150 1.62 -10.78 -1.46
N ASN A 151 2.50 -9.82 -1.16
CA ASN A 151 2.44 -8.42 -1.53
C ASN A 151 1.26 -7.62 -0.94
N ALA A 152 0.38 -8.21 -0.14
CA ALA A 152 -0.74 -7.49 0.46
C ALA A 152 -0.28 -6.56 1.59
N MET A 153 -1.03 -5.45 1.77
CA MET A 153 -0.96 -4.62 2.96
C MET A 153 -1.69 -5.33 4.10
N TYR A 154 -1.04 -5.46 5.27
CA TYR A 154 -1.66 -6.07 6.45
C TYR A 154 -1.31 -5.30 7.72
N PHE A 155 -2.13 -5.46 8.76
CA PHE A 155 -1.90 -4.84 10.06
C PHE A 155 -1.01 -5.73 10.95
N ASP A 156 0.21 -5.26 11.23
CA ASP A 156 1.21 -5.97 12.02
C ASP A 156 1.14 -5.65 13.53
N GLY A 157 0.27 -4.71 13.94
CA GLY A 157 0.11 -4.32 15.35
C GLY A 157 -0.53 -5.39 16.23
N ASN A 158 -1.19 -6.40 15.66
CA ASN A 158 -1.78 -7.50 16.39
C ASN A 158 -0.76 -8.61 16.71
N ARG A 159 -1.00 -9.35 17.80
CA ARG A 159 -0.22 -10.56 18.11
C ARG A 159 -0.32 -11.62 17.00
N SER A 160 -1.51 -11.83 16.47
CA SER A 160 -1.74 -12.66 15.29
C SER A 160 -1.43 -11.85 14.02
N LYS A 161 -0.61 -12.41 13.13
CA LYS A 161 -0.26 -11.82 11.82
C LYS A 161 -1.26 -12.21 10.73
N GLY A 162 -2.48 -12.58 11.11
CA GLY A 162 -3.54 -12.98 10.21
C GLY A 162 -3.28 -14.26 9.43
N ARG A 163 -3.90 -14.38 8.26
CA ARG A 163 -3.76 -15.55 7.38
C ARG A 163 -3.25 -15.12 6.00
N CYS A 164 -2.03 -15.56 5.67
CA CYS A 164 -1.42 -15.30 4.37
C CYS A 164 -1.80 -16.40 3.36
N PRO A 165 -2.15 -16.09 2.11
CA PRO A 165 -2.48 -17.10 1.09
C PRO A 165 -1.29 -18.02 0.75
N VAL A 166 -0.05 -17.58 0.98
CA VAL A 166 1.17 -18.40 0.82
C VAL A 166 1.34 -19.42 1.96
N GLY A 167 0.60 -19.25 3.07
CA GLY A 167 0.64 -20.11 4.25
C GLY A 167 1.12 -19.40 5.51
N GLY A 168 0.59 -19.82 6.67
CA GLY A 168 0.85 -19.21 7.97
C GLY A 168 0.39 -17.76 8.07
N GLY A 169 1.02 -16.97 8.94
CA GLY A 169 0.80 -15.53 9.06
C GLY A 169 1.52 -14.71 7.99
N HIS A 170 1.17 -13.42 7.88
CA HIS A 170 1.91 -12.47 7.06
C HIS A 170 3.31 -12.21 7.63
N LEU A 171 4.23 -11.79 6.77
CA LEU A 171 5.62 -11.50 7.14
C LEU A 171 5.99 -10.08 6.67
N ALA A 172 6.29 -9.22 7.63
CA ALA A 172 6.58 -7.81 7.39
C ALA A 172 7.91 -7.59 6.69
N GLN A 173 7.92 -6.66 5.73
CA GLN A 173 9.12 -6.13 5.10
C GLN A 173 8.95 -4.63 4.83
N GLY A 174 10.07 -3.90 4.76
CA GLY A 174 10.11 -2.49 4.37
C GLY A 174 9.53 -1.55 5.43
N PHE A 175 8.76 -0.56 4.99
CA PHE A 175 8.29 0.58 5.75
C PHE A 175 7.20 0.25 6.77
N ASN A 176 7.06 1.12 7.77
CA ASN A 176 5.93 1.15 8.69
C ASN A 176 4.93 2.22 8.19
N PHE A 177 3.87 1.78 7.52
CA PHE A 177 2.87 2.69 6.96
C PHE A 177 1.95 3.23 8.04
N VAL A 178 1.54 4.49 7.86
CA VAL A 178 0.67 5.24 8.76
C VAL A 178 -0.57 5.67 7.99
N LEU A 179 -1.70 5.01 8.23
CA LEU A 179 -2.93 5.24 7.48
C LEU A 179 -3.90 6.11 8.27
N ARG A 180 -4.43 7.14 7.62
CA ARG A 180 -5.48 7.97 8.18
C ARG A 180 -6.80 7.21 8.19
N TYR A 181 -7.65 7.47 9.19
CA TYR A 181 -8.96 6.87 9.31
C TYR A 181 -10.03 7.86 9.74
N ARG A 182 -11.28 7.47 9.57
CA ARG A 182 -12.47 8.07 10.21
C ARG A 182 -13.10 7.05 11.13
N GLU A 183 -13.68 7.52 12.21
CA GLU A 183 -14.57 6.71 13.04
C GLU A 183 -15.87 6.41 12.25
N ILE A 184 -16.54 5.31 12.58
CA ILE A 184 -17.72 4.80 11.90
C ILE A 184 -18.92 5.05 12.78
#